data_03aa2fb72947cdfae14ff1f84fe9de68
#
_entry.id   03aa2fb72947cdfae14ff1f84fe9de68
#
_cell.length_a   1.000
_cell.length_b   1.000
_cell.length_c   1.000
_cell.angle_alpha   90.00
_cell.angle_beta   90.00
_cell.angle_gamma   90.00
#
_symmetry.space_group_name_H-M   'P 1'
#
loop_
_entity.id
_entity.type
_entity.pdbx_description
1 polymer ?
#
loop_
_entity_poly.entity_id
_entity_poly.type
_entity_poly.pdbx_seq_one_letter_code
_entity_poly.pdbx_strand_id
1 'polypeptide(L)'
;MKTLKVIATTGLIASLTAFSVNAQGAYSSYMETALIDTCRAALTDSTFKLRKTLDEYNLKAKTVALGLVCNGEDVITFAANRGATNTADYMNEKLDGASITDLAANDRVIYEVTFEDAPE
;
A
#
# COMPACT_ATOMS: atom_id res chain seq x y z
N MET A 1 51.66 -21.68 5.80
CA MET A 1 51.14 -21.52 5.95
C MET A 1 50.29 -21.03 6.03
N LYS A 2 50.08 -20.97 5.96
CA LYS A 2 49.36 -20.62 6.11
C LYS A 2 48.41 -20.05 5.96
N THR A 3 48.19 -19.98 5.92
CA THR A 3 47.40 -19.50 5.80
C THR A 3 46.39 -19.32 5.60
N LEU A 4 46.06 -19.33 5.68
CA LEU A 4 45.07 -19.24 5.51
C LEU A 4 44.24 -18.79 5.72
N LYS A 5 43.88 -18.79 6.06
CA LYS A 5 43.17 -18.51 6.35
C LYS A 5 42.46 -17.73 6.23
N VAL A 6 42.17 -17.47 6.49
CA VAL A 6 41.75 -16.62 6.34
C VAL A 6 40.78 -16.36 5.74
N ILE A 7 40.55 -16.17 5.47
CA ILE A 7 39.82 -16.05 4.69
C ILE A 7 38.61 -16.06 4.76
N ALA A 8 38.39 -16.76 5.03
CA ALA A 8 37.17 -17.01 5.18
C ALA A 8 36.31 -16.01 5.51
N THR A 9 36.39 -15.76 6.38
CA THR A 9 35.75 -14.76 6.85
C THR A 9 34.86 -14.13 6.06
N THR A 10 35.21 -13.77 5.31
CA THR A 10 34.51 -13.09 4.49
C THR A 10 33.18 -13.29 4.25
N GLY A 11 32.92 -14.13 3.67
CA GLY A 11 31.62 -14.26 3.21
C GLY A 11 30.51 -13.93 4.02
N LEU A 12 30.61 -14.29 5.14
CA LEU A 12 29.52 -14.14 5.92
C LEU A 12 28.88 -12.89 5.89
N ILE A 13 29.55 -12.00 5.93
CA ILE A 13 28.98 -10.77 6.00
C ILE A 13 27.85 -10.53 5.16
N ALA A 14 27.98 -10.83 4.00
CA ALA A 14 26.96 -10.52 3.08
C ALA A 14 25.61 -10.90 3.55
N SER A 15 25.53 -11.94 4.15
CA SER A 15 24.25 -12.41 4.44
C SER A 15 23.42 -11.51 5.26
N LEU A 16 24.00 -10.83 6.06
CA LEU A 16 23.25 -10.06 6.92
C LEU A 16 22.37 -9.10 6.28
N THR A 17 22.85 -8.46 5.37
CA THR A 17 22.09 -7.42 4.82
C THR A 17 20.78 -7.86 4.33
N ALA A 18 20.72 -9.00 3.88
CA ALA A 18 19.50 -9.43 3.28
C ALA A 18 18.33 -9.37 4.21
N PHE A 19 18.56 -9.58 5.41
CA PHE A 19 17.48 -9.61 6.29
C PHE A 19 16.76 -8.37 6.53
N SER A 20 17.44 -7.35 6.66
CA SER A 20 16.77 -6.13 7.04
C SER A 20 15.66 -5.80 6.13
N VAL A 21 15.79 -6.18 4.92
CA VAL A 21 14.77 -5.84 3.99
C VAL A 21 13.45 -6.45 4.31
N ASN A 22 13.47 -7.62 4.79
CA ASN A 22 12.24 -8.28 5.03
C ASN A 22 11.38 -7.65 6.06
N ALA A 23 11.96 -6.95 6.91
CA ALA A 23 11.18 -6.37 7.96
C ALA A 23 10.08 -5.50 7.45
N GLN A 24 10.21 -5.02 6.23
CA GLN A 24 9.21 -4.15 5.74
C GLN A 24 7.97 -4.80 5.27
N GLY A 25 8.02 -6.02 4.91
CA GLY A 25 6.83 -6.67 4.45
C GLY A 25 6.05 -7.19 5.59
N ALA A 26 5.41 -6.32 6.29
CA ALA A 26 4.73 -6.70 7.49
C ALA A 26 3.34 -7.25 7.31
N TYR A 27 2.74 -7.08 6.17
CA TYR A 27 1.37 -7.51 6.02
C TYR A 27 1.31 -9.02 5.79
N SER A 28 0.24 -9.64 6.30
CA SER A 28 -0.01 -11.01 5.95
C SER A 28 -0.42 -11.06 4.49
N SER A 29 -0.36 -12.24 3.91
CA SER A 29 -0.79 -12.39 2.53
C SER A 29 -2.23 -11.97 2.36
N TYR A 30 -3.06 -12.28 3.34
CA TYR A 30 -4.46 -11.91 3.28
C TYR A 30 -4.62 -10.39 3.24
N MET A 31 -3.92 -9.70 4.12
CA MET A 31 -4.04 -8.26 4.16
C MET A 31 -3.48 -7.61 2.91
N GLU A 32 -2.37 -8.12 2.41
CA GLU A 32 -1.80 -7.57 1.20
C GLU A 32 -2.77 -7.73 0.04
N THR A 33 -3.38 -8.91 -0.08
CA THR A 33 -4.35 -9.13 -1.13
C THR A 33 -5.55 -8.19 -0.97
N ALA A 34 -6.01 -8.01 0.25
CA ALA A 34 -7.14 -7.14 0.50
C ALA A 34 -6.85 -5.72 0.08
N LEU A 35 -5.67 -5.23 0.38
CA LEU A 35 -5.32 -3.86 0.04
C LEU A 35 -5.12 -3.68 -1.46
N ILE A 36 -4.51 -4.67 -2.11
CA ILE A 36 -4.34 -4.60 -3.55
C ILE A 36 -5.69 -4.65 -4.25
N ASP A 37 -6.58 -5.54 -3.80
CA ASP A 37 -7.90 -5.62 -4.39
C ASP A 37 -8.66 -4.33 -4.18
N THR A 38 -8.44 -3.66 -3.07
CA THR A 38 -9.09 -2.38 -2.82
C THR A 38 -8.57 -1.32 -3.79
N CYS A 39 -7.26 -1.30 -4.02
CA CYS A 39 -6.70 -0.37 -4.99
C CYS A 39 -7.29 -0.64 -6.38
N ARG A 40 -7.42 -1.90 -6.75
CA ARG A 40 -7.98 -2.23 -8.05
C ARG A 40 -9.46 -1.88 -8.14
N ALA A 41 -10.20 -2.09 -7.06
CA ALA A 41 -11.61 -1.74 -7.04
C ALA A 41 -11.79 -0.24 -7.19
N ALA A 42 -10.86 0.54 -6.64
CA ALA A 42 -10.93 1.98 -6.78
C ALA A 42 -10.80 2.39 -8.24
N LEU A 43 -10.08 1.63 -9.03
CA LEU A 43 -9.89 1.96 -10.43
C LEU A 43 -11.12 1.67 -11.28
N THR A 44 -12.06 0.92 -10.77
CA THR A 44 -13.24 0.57 -11.58
C THR A 44 -14.19 1.74 -11.72
N ASP A 45 -13.97 2.78 -10.95
CA ASP A 45 -14.85 3.96 -10.93
C ASP A 45 -16.27 3.59 -10.52
N SER A 46 -16.45 2.45 -9.88
CA SER A 46 -17.74 2.02 -9.39
C SER A 46 -17.72 2.02 -7.87
N THR A 47 -18.45 2.94 -7.28
CA THR A 47 -18.50 2.99 -5.82
C THR A 47 -19.12 1.73 -5.26
N PHE A 48 -20.03 1.11 -6.03
CA PHE A 48 -20.62 -0.14 -5.58
C PHE A 48 -19.55 -1.22 -5.45
N LYS A 49 -18.71 -1.37 -6.48
CA LYS A 49 -17.68 -2.39 -6.42
C LYS A 49 -16.66 -2.10 -5.33
N LEU A 50 -16.32 -0.83 -5.16
CA LEU A 50 -15.38 -0.47 -4.11
C LEU A 50 -15.97 -0.83 -2.75
N ARG A 51 -17.22 -0.46 -2.52
CA ARG A 51 -17.84 -0.76 -1.23
C ARG A 51 -17.96 -2.25 -1.01
N LYS A 52 -18.28 -2.99 -2.05
CA LYS A 52 -18.39 -4.42 -1.92
C LYS A 52 -17.04 -5.03 -1.53
N THR A 53 -15.97 -4.59 -2.15
CA THR A 53 -14.65 -5.08 -1.83
C THR A 53 -14.28 -4.74 -0.38
N LEU A 54 -14.58 -3.53 0.04
CA LEU A 54 -14.28 -3.15 1.40
C LEU A 54 -15.06 -4.03 2.39
N ASP A 55 -16.30 -4.33 2.07
CA ASP A 55 -17.10 -5.18 2.95
C ASP A 55 -16.56 -6.61 2.98
N GLU A 56 -16.13 -7.11 1.84
CA GLU A 56 -15.62 -8.46 1.79
C GLU A 56 -14.40 -8.65 2.66
N TYR A 57 -13.57 -7.62 2.74
CA TYR A 57 -12.37 -7.71 3.54
C TYR A 57 -12.52 -7.03 4.90
N ASN A 58 -13.73 -6.57 5.19
CA ASN A 58 -14.03 -5.93 6.46
C ASN A 58 -13.15 -4.70 6.69
N LEU A 59 -12.94 -3.94 5.65
CA LEU A 59 -12.15 -2.72 5.73
C LEU A 59 -13.08 -1.52 5.78
N LYS A 60 -12.69 -0.52 6.54
CA LYS A 60 -13.50 0.68 6.64
C LYS A 60 -13.05 1.69 5.62
N ALA A 61 -14.02 2.28 4.93
CA ALA A 61 -13.71 3.24 3.88
C ALA A 61 -12.88 4.39 4.40
N LYS A 62 -13.15 4.86 5.60
CA LYS A 62 -12.38 5.98 6.14
C LYS A 62 -10.92 5.57 6.36
N THR A 63 -10.68 4.39 6.89
CA THR A 63 -9.32 3.93 7.11
C THR A 63 -8.56 3.83 5.79
N VAL A 64 -9.23 3.32 4.77
CA VAL A 64 -8.62 3.20 3.46
C VAL A 64 -8.33 4.59 2.88
N ALA A 65 -9.28 5.49 2.97
CA ALA A 65 -9.09 6.83 2.42
C ALA A 65 -7.95 7.56 3.11
N LEU A 66 -7.76 7.31 4.39
CA LEU A 66 -6.72 8.00 5.14
C LEU A 66 -5.34 7.40 4.94
N GLY A 67 -5.24 6.11 4.72
CA GLY A 67 -3.94 5.48 4.80
C GLY A 67 -3.50 4.59 3.66
N LEU A 68 -4.38 4.23 2.74
CA LEU A 68 -3.97 3.30 1.69
C LEU A 68 -3.16 4.02 0.62
N VAL A 69 -1.99 3.47 0.32
CA VAL A 69 -1.13 4.00 -0.73
C VAL A 69 -0.99 2.92 -1.78
N CYS A 70 -1.38 3.23 -3.00
CA CYS A 70 -1.37 2.29 -4.11
C CYS A 70 -0.26 2.69 -5.06
N ASN A 71 0.75 1.84 -5.19
CA ASN A 71 1.87 2.12 -6.12
C ASN A 71 2.46 3.50 -5.92
N GLY A 72 2.63 3.88 -4.68
CA GLY A 72 3.29 5.15 -4.36
C GLY A 72 2.39 6.36 -4.32
N GLU A 73 1.09 6.20 -4.57
CA GLU A 73 0.16 7.32 -4.52
C GLU A 73 -0.94 7.02 -3.54
N ASP A 74 -1.41 8.00 -2.80
CA ASP A 74 -2.55 7.74 -1.94
C ASP A 74 -3.72 7.30 -2.81
N VAL A 75 -4.59 6.49 -2.25
CA VAL A 75 -5.64 5.85 -3.05
C VAL A 75 -6.54 6.84 -3.77
N ILE A 76 -6.79 7.99 -3.19
CA ILE A 76 -7.65 8.97 -3.83
C ILE A 76 -6.96 9.55 -5.06
N THR A 77 -5.70 9.93 -4.92
CA THR A 77 -4.94 10.43 -6.05
C THR A 77 -4.75 9.35 -7.10
N PHE A 78 -4.49 8.13 -6.65
CA PHE A 78 -4.29 7.00 -7.54
C PHE A 78 -5.53 6.80 -8.43
N ALA A 79 -6.71 6.84 -7.83
CA ALA A 79 -7.94 6.68 -8.59
C ALA A 79 -8.20 7.87 -9.49
N ALA A 80 -8.02 9.07 -8.97
CA ALA A 80 -8.29 10.27 -9.74
C ALA A 80 -7.38 10.38 -10.96
N ASN A 81 -6.11 10.05 -10.79
CA ASN A 81 -5.17 10.16 -11.89
C ASN A 81 -5.48 9.17 -13.01
N ARG A 82 -6.22 8.15 -12.72
CA ARG A 82 -6.59 7.15 -13.73
C ARG A 82 -8.04 7.28 -14.19
N GLY A 83 -8.64 8.43 -13.89
CA GLY A 83 -9.97 8.72 -14.40
C GLY A 83 -11.12 8.18 -13.57
N ALA A 84 -10.82 7.56 -12.44
CA ALA A 84 -11.88 6.98 -11.61
C ALA A 84 -12.37 8.03 -10.61
N THR A 85 -13.04 9.04 -11.12
CA THR A 85 -13.42 10.18 -10.30
C THR A 85 -14.54 9.85 -9.33
N ASN A 86 -15.42 8.94 -9.66
CA ASN A 86 -16.51 8.62 -8.73
C ASN A 86 -15.99 7.94 -7.48
N THR A 87 -15.05 7.00 -7.63
CA THR A 87 -14.50 6.34 -6.46
C THR A 87 -13.59 7.30 -5.70
N ALA A 88 -12.87 8.16 -6.42
CA ALA A 88 -12.02 9.14 -5.76
C ALA A 88 -12.87 10.09 -4.92
N ASP A 89 -13.99 10.56 -5.46
CA ASP A 89 -14.87 11.44 -4.73
C ASP A 89 -15.48 10.75 -3.53
N TYR A 90 -15.88 9.51 -3.72
CA TYR A 90 -16.46 8.75 -2.63
C TYR A 90 -15.48 8.66 -1.45
N MET A 91 -14.23 8.35 -1.75
CA MET A 91 -13.25 8.22 -0.69
C MET A 91 -12.89 9.57 -0.09
N ASN A 92 -12.88 10.60 -0.92
CA ASN A 92 -12.58 11.92 -0.42
C ASN A 92 -13.62 12.39 0.58
N GLU A 93 -14.86 12.00 0.37
CA GLU A 93 -15.91 12.36 1.32
C GLU A 93 -15.69 11.71 2.67
N LYS A 94 -14.97 10.60 2.71
CA LYS A 94 -14.73 9.92 3.98
C LYS A 94 -13.67 10.60 4.83
N LEU A 95 -13.01 11.60 4.29
CA LEU A 95 -12.02 12.32 5.05
C LEU A 95 -12.64 13.36 6.01
N ASP A 96 -13.94 13.53 5.95
CA ASP A 96 -14.66 14.43 6.87
C ASP A 96 -14.13 15.86 6.78
N GLY A 97 -13.86 16.30 5.56
CA GLY A 97 -13.44 17.68 5.36
C GLY A 97 -11.94 17.91 5.44
N ALA A 98 -11.18 16.93 5.88
CA ALA A 98 -9.73 17.08 5.91
C ALA A 98 -9.15 16.75 4.56
N SER A 99 -7.99 17.26 4.26
CA SER A 99 -7.32 16.91 3.02
C SER A 99 -6.21 15.93 3.34
N ILE A 100 -5.74 15.24 2.31
CA ILE A 100 -4.62 14.33 2.50
C ILE A 100 -3.39 15.10 2.97
N THR A 101 -3.24 16.32 2.49
CA THR A 101 -2.10 17.13 2.90
C THR A 101 -2.17 17.43 4.39
N ASP A 102 -3.35 17.78 4.88
CA ASP A 102 -3.51 18.04 6.29
C ASP A 102 -3.23 16.81 7.11
N LEU A 103 -3.68 15.67 6.61
CA LEU A 103 -3.49 14.44 7.35
C LEU A 103 -2.06 13.97 7.35
N ALA A 104 -1.30 14.33 6.34
CA ALA A 104 0.09 13.92 6.29
C ALA A 104 0.90 14.52 7.42
N ALA A 105 0.43 15.61 7.99
CA ALA A 105 1.16 16.24 9.08
C ALA A 105 0.90 15.55 10.41
N ASN A 106 -0.07 14.64 10.45
CA ASN A 106 -0.41 13.97 11.68
C ASN A 106 0.03 12.52 11.63
N ASP A 107 0.06 11.91 12.78
CA ASP A 107 0.38 10.50 12.84
C ASP A 107 -0.79 9.73 12.30
N ARG A 108 -0.65 9.17 11.15
CA ARG A 108 -1.67 8.28 10.63
C ARG A 108 -0.98 7.03 10.17
N VAL A 109 -1.72 5.93 10.17
CA VAL A 109 -1.16 4.67 9.75
C VAL A 109 -1.20 4.60 8.23
N ILE A 110 -0.09 4.27 7.64
CA ILE A 110 0.01 4.18 6.19
C ILE A 110 0.07 2.71 5.80
N TYR A 111 -0.77 2.33 4.86
CA TYR A 111 -0.80 0.97 4.34
C TYR A 111 -0.39 1.02 2.88
N GLU A 112 0.86 0.71 2.62
CA GLU A 112 1.36 0.86 1.25
C GLU A 112 1.46 -0.49 0.57
N VAL A 113 0.94 -0.61 -0.64
CA VAL A 113 1.07 -1.81 -1.44
C VAL A 113 1.49 -1.44 -2.85
N THR A 114 2.17 -2.35 -3.50
CA THR A 114 2.53 -2.16 -4.90
C THR A 114 2.06 -3.38 -5.66
N PHE A 115 1.69 -3.17 -6.90
CA PHE A 115 1.22 -4.23 -7.75
C PHE A 115 1.29 -3.74 -9.18
N GLU A 116 1.12 -4.64 -10.12
CA GLU A 116 1.17 -4.24 -11.50
C GLU A 116 -0.12 -3.61 -11.90
N ASP A 117 -0.06 -2.36 -12.33
CA ASP A 117 -1.23 -1.67 -12.81
C ASP A 117 -1.55 -2.21 -14.16
N ALA A 118 -2.80 -2.44 -14.42
CA ALA A 118 -3.19 -2.80 -15.74
C ALA A 118 -2.97 -1.58 -16.62
N PRO A 119 -2.39 -1.76 -17.75
CA PRO A 119 -2.19 -0.62 -18.63
C PRO A 119 -3.54 -0.18 -19.12
N GLU A 120 -3.72 1.07 -19.23
CA GLU A 120 -5.00 1.55 -19.64
C GLU A 120 -5.17 1.60 -21.03
#